data_ad46b824364316ee3b851e4ee25604ca
#
_entry.id   ad46b824364316ee3b851e4ee25604ca
#
_cell.length_a   1.000
_cell.length_b   1.000
_cell.length_c   1.000
_cell.angle_alpha   90.00
_cell.angle_beta   90.00
_cell.angle_gamma   90.00
#
_symmetry.space_group_name_H-M   'P 1'
#
loop_
_entity.id
_entity.type
_entity.pdbx_description
1 polymer ?
#
loop_
_entity_poly.entity_id
_entity_poly.type
_entity_poly.pdbx_seq_one_letter_code
_entity_poly.pdbx_strand_id
1 'polypeptide(L)'
;MLAAACRDHEHVRFDYRRGDGESSRRLVEPHRLVTAGRRWYLVAWDHHRADWRTFRLDRLSEPWLAGSHFTPREIPGGDAAGFVARSVGSPPRRHDAKLAIEATFADLEGVLRWIDHTPIEVAADRCLVEIRSEDLGRLAMTVARIALTAPVVVIEPTELADT
;
A
#
# COMPACT_ATOMS: atom_id res chain seq x y z
N MET A 1 -11.28 18.59 -3.96
CA MET A 1 -10.22 19.56 -4.31
C MET A 1 -9.22 18.94 -5.30
N LEU A 2 -8.44 17.88 -4.98
CA LEU A 2 -7.42 17.30 -5.88
C LEU A 2 -7.96 16.87 -7.26
N ALA A 3 -9.14 16.23 -7.31
CA ALA A 3 -9.76 15.85 -8.57
C ALA A 3 -10.12 17.07 -9.46
N ALA A 4 -10.56 18.15 -8.85
CA ALA A 4 -10.81 19.41 -9.57
C ALA A 4 -9.48 19.99 -10.08
N ALA A 5 -8.44 20.04 -9.27
CA ALA A 5 -7.13 20.53 -9.67
C ALA A 5 -6.53 19.72 -10.85
N CYS A 6 -6.71 18.39 -10.86
CA CYS A 6 -6.32 17.57 -12.02
C CYS A 6 -7.09 17.92 -13.29
N ARG A 7 -8.42 18.17 -13.18
CA ARG A 7 -9.27 18.51 -14.31
C ARG A 7 -8.97 19.92 -14.85
N ASP A 8 -8.79 20.86 -13.91
CA ASP A 8 -8.67 22.29 -14.23
C ASP A 8 -7.20 22.71 -14.45
N HIS A 9 -6.27 21.74 -14.35
CA HIS A 9 -4.82 21.91 -14.52
C HIS A 9 -4.23 23.00 -13.59
N GLU A 10 -4.71 23.04 -12.36
CA GLU A 10 -4.26 24.01 -11.38
C GLU A 10 -3.17 23.41 -10.48
N HIS A 11 -2.11 24.17 -10.22
CA HIS A 11 -1.04 23.76 -9.31
C HIS A 11 -1.57 23.55 -7.90
N VAL A 12 -1.04 22.51 -7.23
CA VAL A 12 -1.37 22.20 -5.84
C VAL A 12 -0.11 22.21 -4.99
N ARG A 13 -0.24 22.77 -3.79
CA ARG A 13 0.75 22.61 -2.72
C ARG A 13 0.19 21.72 -1.64
N PHE A 14 1.08 20.97 -0.99
CA PHE A 14 0.74 20.12 0.17
C PHE A 14 1.99 19.75 0.96
N ASP A 15 1.80 19.35 2.19
CA ASP A 15 2.83 18.71 2.98
C ASP A 15 2.76 17.19 2.76
N TYR A 16 3.91 16.58 2.52
CA TYR A 16 4.01 15.16 2.22
C TYR A 16 4.94 14.46 3.20
N ARG A 17 4.40 13.45 3.91
CA ARG A 17 5.15 12.61 4.84
C ARG A 17 5.69 11.37 4.11
N ARG A 18 7.01 11.24 4.08
CA ARG A 18 7.68 10.06 3.52
C ARG A 18 7.52 8.83 4.41
N GLY A 19 7.93 7.67 3.88
CA GLY A 19 7.94 6.42 4.63
C GLY A 19 8.91 6.38 5.81
N ASP A 20 9.98 7.18 5.75
CA ASP A 20 10.98 7.40 6.81
C ASP A 20 10.53 8.39 7.89
N GLY A 21 9.32 8.96 7.76
CA GLY A 21 8.76 9.92 8.70
C GLY A 21 9.07 11.37 8.38
N GLU A 22 9.99 11.68 7.48
CA GLU A 22 10.29 13.05 7.07
C GLU A 22 9.11 13.71 6.34
N SER A 23 8.82 14.94 6.70
CA SER A 23 7.82 15.77 6.02
C SER A 23 8.47 16.82 5.14
N SER A 24 7.89 17.06 3.98
CA SER A 24 8.38 18.07 3.05
C SER A 24 7.23 18.72 2.29
N ARG A 25 7.30 20.05 2.16
CA ARG A 25 6.34 20.81 1.35
C ARG A 25 6.60 20.59 -0.13
N ARG A 26 5.53 20.35 -0.88
CA ARG A 26 5.58 20.10 -2.33
C ARG A 26 4.75 21.12 -3.08
N LEU A 27 5.22 21.47 -4.28
CA LEU A 27 4.46 22.15 -5.32
C LEU A 27 4.44 21.22 -6.53
N VAL A 28 3.24 20.89 -7.02
CA VAL A 28 3.07 19.92 -8.10
C VAL A 28 2.07 20.38 -9.15
N GLU A 29 2.22 19.82 -10.34
CA GLU A 29 1.22 19.81 -11.42
C GLU A 29 0.43 18.50 -11.30
N PRO A 30 -0.80 18.51 -10.72
CA PRO A 30 -1.56 17.28 -10.56
C PRO A 30 -2.16 16.83 -11.88
N HIS A 31 -1.95 15.59 -12.32
CA HIS A 31 -2.44 15.09 -13.59
C HIS A 31 -3.56 14.07 -13.44
N ARG A 32 -3.38 13.05 -12.59
CA ARG A 32 -4.38 11.98 -12.42
C ARG A 32 -4.41 11.45 -10.99
N LEU A 33 -5.61 11.03 -10.59
CA LEU A 33 -5.82 10.20 -9.41
C LEU A 33 -6.01 8.75 -9.85
N VAL A 34 -5.26 7.84 -9.25
CA VAL A 34 -5.26 6.41 -9.61
C VAL A 34 -5.40 5.58 -8.35
N THR A 35 -6.18 4.51 -8.43
CA THR A 35 -6.23 3.48 -7.40
C THR A 35 -5.26 2.35 -7.74
N ALA A 36 -4.47 1.93 -6.75
CA ALA A 36 -3.65 0.72 -6.86
C ALA A 36 -3.76 -0.08 -5.56
N GLY A 37 -4.30 -1.29 -5.66
CA GLY A 37 -4.72 -2.06 -4.50
C GLY A 37 -5.79 -1.30 -3.68
N ARG A 38 -5.55 -1.13 -2.40
CA ARG A 38 -6.47 -0.43 -1.47
C ARG A 38 -6.10 1.04 -1.24
N ARG A 39 -5.26 1.63 -2.09
CA ARG A 39 -4.71 2.98 -1.89
C ARG A 39 -4.95 3.87 -3.10
N TRP A 40 -5.07 5.17 -2.80
CA TRP A 40 -5.14 6.21 -3.80
C TRP A 40 -3.79 6.88 -3.99
N TYR A 41 -3.47 7.19 -5.24
CA TYR A 41 -2.23 7.85 -5.65
C TYR A 41 -2.55 9.06 -6.52
N LEU A 42 -1.80 10.14 -6.30
CA LEU A 42 -1.75 11.29 -7.19
C LEU A 42 -0.53 11.13 -8.10
N VAL A 43 -0.73 11.10 -9.40
CA VAL A 43 0.32 11.22 -10.41
C VAL A 43 0.49 12.70 -10.71
N ALA A 44 1.67 13.22 -10.49
CA ALA A 44 1.97 14.63 -10.63
C ALA A 44 3.42 14.89 -11.05
N TRP A 45 3.67 16.02 -11.69
CA TRP A 45 5.00 16.56 -11.89
C TRP A 45 5.43 17.35 -10.65
N ASP A 46 6.51 16.96 -10.02
CA ASP A 46 7.06 17.60 -8.81
C ASP A 46 8.07 18.68 -9.21
N HIS A 47 7.75 19.95 -8.98
CA HIS A 47 8.63 21.07 -9.28
C HIS A 47 9.96 21.04 -8.54
N HIS A 48 9.99 20.51 -7.30
CA HIS A 48 11.22 20.44 -6.50
C HIS A 48 12.20 19.39 -7.03
N ARG A 49 11.68 18.38 -7.72
CA ARG A 49 12.50 17.29 -8.28
C ARG A 49 12.68 17.39 -9.79
N ALA A 50 11.90 18.27 -10.44
CA ALA A 50 11.79 18.37 -11.90
C ALA A 50 11.54 17.01 -12.54
N ASP A 51 10.62 16.22 -11.97
CA ASP A 51 10.37 14.84 -12.36
C ASP A 51 8.95 14.39 -12.02
N TRP A 52 8.48 13.37 -12.72
CA TRP A 52 7.22 12.71 -12.44
C TRP A 52 7.27 11.92 -11.14
N ARG A 53 6.24 12.07 -10.31
CA ARG A 53 6.12 11.39 -9.02
C ARG A 53 4.73 10.87 -8.77
N THR A 54 4.68 9.80 -7.97
CA THR A 54 3.45 9.29 -7.39
C THR A 54 3.41 9.63 -5.90
N PHE A 55 2.31 10.24 -5.45
CA PHE A 55 2.10 10.58 -4.05
C PHE A 55 0.92 9.80 -3.50
N ARG A 56 1.12 9.07 -2.42
CA ARG A 56 0.01 8.40 -1.72
C ARG A 56 -0.86 9.44 -1.03
N LEU A 57 -2.18 9.37 -1.24
CA LEU A 57 -3.10 10.36 -0.67
C LEU A 57 -3.16 10.33 0.86
N ASP A 58 -2.98 9.15 1.47
CA ASP A 58 -2.96 8.97 2.93
C ASP A 58 -1.72 9.57 3.63
N ARG A 59 -0.73 10.01 2.85
CA ARG A 59 0.49 10.68 3.34
C ARG A 59 0.54 12.17 3.01
N LEU A 60 -0.51 12.66 2.36
CA LEU A 60 -0.65 14.05 1.94
C LEU A 60 -1.51 14.77 2.96
N SER A 61 -1.03 15.90 3.44
CA SER A 61 -1.75 16.77 4.38
C SER A 61 -1.77 18.22 3.89
N GLU A 62 -2.74 18.97 4.37
CA GLU A 62 -2.92 20.37 4.07
C GLU A 62 -2.81 20.74 2.58
N PRO A 63 -3.59 20.09 1.67
CA PRO A 63 -3.56 20.45 0.27
C PRO A 63 -4.30 21.76 0.02
N TRP A 64 -3.69 22.66 -0.78
CA TRP A 64 -4.33 23.90 -1.24
C TRP A 64 -3.98 24.22 -2.69
N LEU A 65 -4.89 24.91 -3.35
CA LEU A 65 -4.70 25.39 -4.73
C LEU A 65 -3.71 26.56 -4.72
N ALA A 66 -2.75 26.55 -5.64
CA ALA A 66 -1.73 27.60 -5.71
C ALA A 66 -2.17 28.82 -6.51
N GLY A 67 -3.38 28.83 -7.09
CA GLY A 67 -3.94 29.92 -7.87
C GLY A 67 -3.29 30.13 -9.26
N SER A 68 -2.50 29.16 -9.71
CA SER A 68 -1.84 29.19 -11.02
C SER A 68 -2.09 27.90 -11.77
N HIS A 69 -2.12 27.98 -13.11
CA HIS A 69 -2.40 26.85 -13.99
C HIS A 69 -1.13 26.41 -14.73
N PHE A 70 -1.11 25.16 -15.18
CA PHE A 70 -0.02 24.57 -15.94
C PHE A 70 -0.51 24.03 -17.28
N THR A 71 0.40 23.92 -18.24
CA THR A 71 0.13 23.19 -19.48
C THR A 71 0.34 21.70 -19.22
N PRO A 72 -0.66 20.84 -19.50
CA PRO A 72 -0.56 19.41 -19.26
C PRO A 72 0.66 18.79 -19.93
N ARG A 73 1.36 17.94 -19.19
CA ARG A 73 2.50 17.16 -19.68
C ARG A 73 2.03 15.74 -20.01
N GLU A 74 2.69 15.11 -20.95
CA GLU A 74 2.46 13.71 -21.25
C GLU A 74 3.05 12.82 -20.12
N ILE A 75 2.22 11.97 -19.56
CA ILE A 75 2.65 11.02 -18.51
C ILE A 75 3.56 9.97 -19.17
N PRO A 76 4.73 9.63 -18.58
CA PRO A 76 5.63 8.63 -19.14
C PRO A 76 4.96 7.28 -19.36
N GLY A 77 4.92 6.85 -20.63
CA GLY A 77 4.21 5.64 -21.07
C GLY A 77 2.72 5.85 -21.35
N GLY A 78 2.23 7.11 -21.38
CA GLY A 78 0.88 7.48 -21.84
C GLY A 78 -0.26 7.07 -20.89
N ASP A 79 0.01 6.23 -19.88
CA ASP A 79 -0.99 5.69 -18.96
C ASP A 79 -0.61 5.91 -17.49
N ALA A 80 -1.49 6.61 -16.77
CA ALA A 80 -1.29 6.91 -15.35
C ALA A 80 -1.34 5.66 -14.46
N ALA A 81 -2.19 4.69 -14.77
CA ALA A 81 -2.29 3.45 -14.00
C ALA A 81 -1.03 2.60 -14.18
N GLY A 82 -0.55 2.45 -15.40
CA GLY A 82 0.73 1.81 -15.69
C GLY A 82 1.92 2.55 -15.07
N PHE A 83 1.90 3.90 -15.06
CA PHE A 83 2.93 4.70 -14.38
C PHE A 83 2.94 4.43 -12.86
N VAL A 84 1.77 4.41 -12.22
CA VAL A 84 1.64 4.07 -10.80
C VAL A 84 2.11 2.63 -10.57
N ALA A 85 1.66 1.67 -11.36
CA ALA A 85 2.06 0.27 -11.24
C ALA A 85 3.59 0.10 -11.31
N ARG A 86 4.27 0.81 -12.20
CA ARG A 86 5.74 0.80 -12.30
C ARG A 86 6.42 1.55 -11.15
N SER A 87 5.87 2.69 -10.73
CA SER A 87 6.45 3.54 -9.66
C SER A 87 6.25 2.95 -8.27
N VAL A 88 5.12 2.24 -8.09
CA VAL A 88 4.75 1.52 -6.87
C VAL A 88 5.20 0.06 -6.97
N GLY A 89 5.51 -0.37 -8.19
CA GLY A 89 5.81 -1.73 -8.63
C GLY A 89 7.25 -2.23 -8.48
N SER A 90 8.10 -1.57 -7.70
CA SER A 90 8.76 -2.42 -6.70
C SER A 90 7.62 -2.85 -5.79
N PRO A 91 7.22 -4.13 -5.77
CA PRO A 91 6.20 -4.55 -4.83
C PRO A 91 6.65 -4.00 -3.49
N PRO A 92 5.80 -3.32 -2.69
CA PRO A 92 6.12 -3.09 -1.30
C PRO A 92 6.63 -4.45 -0.84
N ARG A 93 7.80 -4.50 -0.18
CA ARG A 93 8.34 -5.79 0.25
C ARG A 93 7.17 -6.52 0.85
N ARG A 94 6.58 -7.44 0.09
CA ARG A 94 5.51 -8.28 0.60
C ARG A 94 6.22 -9.19 1.55
N HIS A 95 5.86 -9.06 2.77
CA HIS A 95 6.27 -10.00 3.78
C HIS A 95 5.24 -11.12 3.72
N ASP A 96 5.65 -12.27 3.26
CA ASP A 96 4.84 -13.46 3.19
C ASP A 96 5.23 -14.37 4.36
N ALA A 97 4.24 -14.91 5.05
CA ALA A 97 4.47 -15.90 6.11
C ALA A 97 3.64 -17.14 5.83
N LYS A 98 4.28 -18.30 5.93
CA LYS A 98 3.59 -19.60 5.90
C LYS A 98 3.38 -20.07 7.33
N LEU A 99 2.13 -20.33 7.66
CA LEU A 99 1.70 -20.69 8.99
C LEU A 99 1.06 -22.10 8.96
N ALA A 100 1.55 -22.98 9.84
CA ALA A 100 0.80 -24.19 10.19
C ALA A 100 -0.06 -23.86 11.41
N ILE A 101 -1.36 -24.08 11.31
CA ILE A 101 -2.35 -23.72 12.31
C ILE A 101 -3.11 -24.99 12.69
N GLU A 102 -3.15 -25.31 13.98
CA GLU A 102 -3.89 -26.46 14.52
C GLU A 102 -5.37 -26.09 14.76
N ALA A 103 -6.10 -25.91 13.66
CA ALA A 103 -7.53 -25.62 13.67
C ALA A 103 -8.15 -25.99 12.32
N THR A 104 -9.47 -26.15 12.29
CA THR A 104 -10.19 -26.27 11.03
C THR A 104 -10.20 -24.92 10.29
N PHE A 105 -10.29 -24.95 8.97
CA PHE A 105 -10.36 -23.70 8.20
C PHE A 105 -11.62 -22.89 8.55
N ALA A 106 -12.70 -23.55 8.92
CA ALA A 106 -13.95 -22.92 9.36
C ALA A 106 -13.78 -22.10 10.65
N ASP A 107 -12.97 -22.60 11.61
CA ASP A 107 -12.69 -21.89 12.87
C ASP A 107 -11.87 -20.63 12.65
N LEU A 108 -11.10 -20.59 11.55
CA LEU A 108 -10.25 -19.46 11.18
C LEU A 108 -10.94 -18.42 10.31
N GLU A 109 -12.12 -18.72 9.77
CA GLU A 109 -12.82 -17.84 8.82
C GLU A 109 -13.02 -16.43 9.39
N GLY A 110 -13.38 -16.29 10.64
CA GLY A 110 -13.57 -15.01 11.32
C GLY A 110 -12.30 -14.16 11.40
N VAL A 111 -11.15 -14.80 11.63
CA VAL A 111 -9.84 -14.12 11.73
C VAL A 111 -9.26 -13.84 10.35
N LEU A 112 -9.40 -14.76 9.40
CA LEU A 112 -8.83 -14.67 8.06
C LEU A 112 -9.63 -13.77 7.11
N ARG A 113 -10.90 -13.50 7.39
CA ARG A 113 -11.82 -12.75 6.52
C ARG A 113 -11.28 -11.40 6.00
N TRP A 114 -10.43 -10.74 6.79
CA TRP A 114 -9.88 -9.41 6.46
C TRP A 114 -8.37 -9.42 6.20
N ILE A 115 -7.79 -10.60 6.04
CA ILE A 115 -6.37 -10.83 5.84
C ILE A 115 -6.17 -11.30 4.40
N ASP A 116 -5.14 -10.79 3.73
CA ASP A 116 -4.72 -11.34 2.43
C ASP A 116 -4.05 -12.69 2.68
N HIS A 117 -4.74 -13.77 2.36
CA HIS A 117 -4.30 -15.13 2.63
C HIS A 117 -4.59 -16.07 1.48
N THR A 118 -3.82 -17.15 1.42
CA THR A 118 -4.04 -18.26 0.49
C THR A 118 -3.91 -19.57 1.26
N PRO A 119 -4.95 -20.40 1.33
CA PRO A 119 -4.82 -21.75 1.89
C PRO A 119 -3.91 -22.59 0.97
N ILE A 120 -2.90 -23.25 1.54
CA ILE A 120 -1.99 -24.16 0.84
C ILE A 120 -2.46 -25.59 1.02
N GLU A 121 -2.79 -25.96 2.25
CA GLU A 121 -3.30 -27.29 2.62
C GLU A 121 -4.38 -27.13 3.68
N VAL A 122 -5.47 -27.88 3.54
CA VAL A 122 -6.58 -27.89 4.49
C VAL A 122 -6.88 -29.34 4.87
N ALA A 123 -6.61 -29.68 6.11
CA ALA A 123 -6.96 -30.97 6.71
C ALA A 123 -8.07 -30.79 7.76
N ALA A 124 -8.55 -31.88 8.33
CA ALA A 124 -9.69 -31.87 9.24
C ALA A 124 -9.41 -31.11 10.57
N ASP A 125 -8.16 -31.07 11.01
CA ASP A 125 -7.73 -30.51 12.30
C ASP A 125 -6.55 -29.54 12.16
N ARG A 126 -6.06 -29.32 10.94
CA ARG A 126 -4.90 -28.50 10.66
C ARG A 126 -4.98 -27.83 9.32
N CYS A 127 -4.52 -26.57 9.22
CA CYS A 127 -4.36 -25.86 7.96
C CYS A 127 -2.94 -25.32 7.79
N LEU A 128 -2.46 -25.33 6.56
CA LEU A 128 -1.29 -24.57 6.12
C LEU A 128 -1.78 -23.38 5.30
N VAL A 129 -1.47 -22.16 5.76
CA VAL A 129 -1.95 -20.92 5.15
C VAL A 129 -0.78 -19.99 4.92
N GLU A 130 -0.72 -19.40 3.72
CA GLU A 130 0.18 -18.29 3.42
C GLU A 130 -0.57 -16.99 3.65
N ILE A 131 -0.03 -16.11 4.48
CA ILE A 131 -0.54 -14.76 4.70
C ILE A 131 0.42 -13.73 4.15
N ARG A 132 -0.10 -12.60 3.65
CA ARG A 132 0.67 -11.55 3.00
C ARG A 132 0.40 -10.20 3.63
N SER A 133 1.46 -9.40 3.80
CA SER A 133 1.35 -8.01 4.27
C SER A 133 2.41 -7.13 3.62
N GLU A 134 2.07 -5.86 3.44
CA GLU A 134 3.02 -4.83 2.98
C GLU A 134 3.89 -4.27 4.13
N ASP A 135 3.62 -4.69 5.36
CA ASP A 135 4.27 -4.20 6.57
C ASP A 135 4.54 -5.38 7.51
N LEU A 136 5.79 -5.53 7.93
CA LEU A 136 6.23 -6.65 8.78
C LEU A 136 5.56 -6.61 10.17
N GLY A 137 5.41 -5.41 10.76
CA GLY A 137 4.74 -5.27 12.05
C GLY A 137 3.27 -5.67 11.98
N ARG A 138 2.59 -5.34 10.88
CA ARG A 138 1.22 -5.79 10.62
C ARG A 138 1.15 -7.30 10.43
N LEU A 139 2.14 -7.89 9.75
CA LEU A 139 2.22 -9.33 9.57
C LEU A 139 2.36 -10.02 10.93
N ALA A 140 3.29 -9.54 11.77
CA ALA A 140 3.51 -10.07 13.14
C ALA A 140 2.24 -9.94 14.00
N MET A 141 1.55 -8.80 13.97
CA MET A 141 0.27 -8.63 14.67
C MET A 141 -0.82 -9.58 14.16
N THR A 142 -0.81 -9.89 12.87
CA THR A 142 -1.75 -10.84 12.27
C THR A 142 -1.48 -12.25 12.77
N VAL A 143 -0.20 -12.67 12.81
CA VAL A 143 0.21 -13.97 13.38
C VAL A 143 -0.19 -14.06 14.85
N ALA A 144 0.07 -13.01 15.64
CA ALA A 144 -0.33 -12.96 17.05
C ALA A 144 -1.86 -13.10 17.24
N ARG A 145 -2.66 -12.47 16.39
CA ARG A 145 -4.14 -12.62 16.43
C ARG A 145 -4.58 -14.05 16.12
N ILE A 146 -3.94 -14.70 15.15
CA ILE A 146 -4.22 -16.10 14.83
C ILE A 146 -3.83 -17.00 16.03
N ALA A 147 -2.68 -16.73 16.66
CA ALA A 147 -2.19 -17.46 17.82
C ALA A 147 -3.12 -17.36 19.05
N LEU A 148 -3.95 -16.30 19.15
CA LEU A 148 -4.99 -16.18 20.18
C LEU A 148 -6.20 -17.09 19.92
N THR A 149 -6.36 -17.57 18.68
CA THR A 149 -7.50 -18.42 18.30
C THR A 149 -7.13 -19.91 18.29
N ALA A 150 -5.91 -20.23 17.84
CA ALA A 150 -5.43 -21.60 17.73
C ALA A 150 -3.89 -21.66 17.81
N PRO A 151 -3.29 -22.80 18.19
CA PRO A 151 -1.85 -22.99 18.10
C PRO A 151 -1.36 -22.76 16.68
N VAL A 152 -0.33 -21.94 16.54
CA VAL A 152 0.25 -21.57 15.24
C VAL A 152 1.76 -21.73 15.27
N VAL A 153 2.31 -22.31 14.20
CA VAL A 153 3.75 -22.40 13.97
C VAL A 153 4.09 -21.61 12.70
N VAL A 154 5.02 -20.67 12.81
CA VAL A 154 5.55 -19.95 11.65
C VAL A 154 6.58 -20.85 10.97
N ILE A 155 6.33 -21.22 9.71
CA ILE A 155 7.23 -22.07 8.92
C ILE A 155 8.21 -21.20 8.15
N GLU A 156 7.74 -20.07 7.60
CA GLU A 156 8.52 -19.07 6.85
C GLU A 156 7.91 -17.68 7.06
N PRO A 157 8.72 -16.62 7.11
CA PRO A 157 10.17 -16.63 7.25
C PRO A 157 10.60 -16.97 8.69
N THR A 158 11.76 -17.56 8.84
CA THR A 158 12.34 -17.95 10.15
C THR A 158 12.55 -16.77 11.09
N GLU A 159 12.71 -15.54 10.56
CA GLU A 159 12.87 -14.31 11.35
C GLU A 159 11.62 -13.93 12.17
N LEU A 160 10.46 -14.46 11.85
CA LEU A 160 9.21 -14.27 12.61
C LEU A 160 8.98 -15.36 13.67
N ALA A 161 9.71 -16.47 13.61
CA ALA A 161 9.56 -17.60 14.53
C ALA A 161 10.21 -17.32 15.90
N ASP A 162 11.16 -16.39 15.96
CA ASP A 162 11.98 -16.09 17.14
C ASP A 162 11.46 -14.87 17.94
N THR A 163 10.23 -14.37 17.67
CA THR A 163 9.61 -13.24 18.36
C THR A 163 8.47 -13.69 19.29
#